data_1c3dbf4df8a2bd48e38c1dbca34021e0
#
_entry.id   1c3dbf4df8a2bd48e38c1dbca34021e0
#
_cell.length_a   1.000
_cell.length_b   1.000
_cell.length_c   1.000
_cell.angle_alpha   90.00
_cell.angle_beta   90.00
_cell.angle_gamma   90.00
#
_symmetry.space_group_name_H-M   'P 1'
#
loop_
_entity.id
_entity.type
_entity.pdbx_description
1 polymer ?
#
loop_
_entity_poly.entity_id
_entity_poly.type
_entity_poly.pdbx_seq_one_letter_code
_entity_poly.pdbx_strand_id
1 'polypeptide(L)'
;MSDLTPLEVADSVAVVTGGANGIGRGIVRGLLEAGATVVVADIEQDVLDTTVAALSANHPGRITGVVTNVIDDASTDALADHVYATXGRCNXLFNNAGVGSGGGGRMWTHEPNDWRWCYSVXVFGVANGVMSFVGXMLESGEPGHVVNTSSGXGGFAPVPNAAVYASSKAAVSCLTEALAHQLAEDSEVVGASVFYPSGGLMDTGLFTSYRNRPTELERVRGGTGRTSMTFTQMKXLLXXAGREVKVADLDEMGRWVVECASQRQYVIARDLDTTIDLLHRRADAIDRRDLPPHHQMGL
;
A
#
# COMPACT_ATOMS: atom_id res chain seq x y z
N MET A 1 -2.30 -3.28 -22.70
CA MET A 1 -3.32 -4.02 -21.94
C MET A 1 -2.77 -5.38 -21.55
N SER A 2 -3.18 -5.88 -20.38
CA SER A 2 -2.77 -7.22 -19.94
C SER A 2 -3.43 -8.27 -20.83
N ASP A 3 -2.68 -9.30 -21.18
CA ASP A 3 -3.22 -10.44 -21.92
C ASP A 3 -3.92 -11.43 -20.97
N LEU A 4 -3.88 -11.17 -19.68
CA LEU A 4 -4.50 -12.06 -18.71
C LEU A 4 -6.03 -11.91 -18.71
N THR A 5 -6.72 -13.05 -18.58
CA THR A 5 -8.17 -13.06 -18.42
C THR A 5 -8.52 -12.35 -17.10
N PRO A 6 -9.59 -11.55 -17.06
CA PRO A 6 -10.03 -10.95 -15.80
C PRO A 6 -10.18 -11.99 -14.69
N LEU A 7 -9.81 -11.59 -13.48
CA LEU A 7 -9.85 -12.48 -12.32
C LEU A 7 -11.23 -12.45 -11.68
N GLU A 8 -11.80 -13.62 -11.46
CA GLU A 8 -13.08 -13.74 -10.76
C GLU A 8 -12.86 -13.53 -9.27
N VAL A 9 -13.41 -12.45 -8.72
CA VAL A 9 -13.24 -12.14 -7.30
C VAL A 9 -14.17 -13.01 -6.44
N ALA A 10 -15.39 -13.28 -6.93
CA ALA A 10 -16.34 -14.14 -6.20
C ALA A 10 -15.70 -15.51 -5.98
N ASP A 11 -15.82 -15.99 -4.76
CA ASP A 11 -15.28 -17.30 -4.34
C ASP A 11 -13.75 -17.38 -4.36
N SER A 12 -13.06 -16.25 -4.52
CA SER A 12 -11.60 -16.22 -4.41
C SER A 12 -11.17 -16.06 -2.95
N VAL A 13 -9.88 -16.26 -2.71
CA VAL A 13 -9.25 -15.98 -1.41
C VAL A 13 -8.31 -14.81 -1.57
N ALA A 14 -8.46 -13.80 -0.72
CA ALA A 14 -7.64 -12.60 -0.75
C ALA A 14 -6.96 -12.38 0.59
N VAL A 15 -5.76 -11.80 0.54
CA VAL A 15 -4.99 -11.40 1.70
C VAL A 15 -4.72 -9.90 1.59
N VAL A 16 -4.95 -9.16 2.69
CA VAL A 16 -4.67 -7.72 2.72
C VAL A 16 -3.79 -7.42 3.92
N THR A 17 -2.54 -7.01 3.69
CA THR A 17 -1.69 -6.53 4.79
C THR A 17 -2.06 -5.08 5.10
N GLY A 18 -1.99 -4.72 6.38
CA GLY A 18 -2.46 -3.41 6.81
C GLY A 18 -3.96 -3.27 6.61
N GLY A 19 -4.70 -4.37 6.70
CA GLY A 19 -6.11 -4.41 6.34
C GLY A 19 -7.07 -4.04 7.46
N ALA A 20 -6.57 -3.75 8.66
CA ALA A 20 -7.45 -3.50 9.81
C ALA A 20 -7.99 -2.07 9.86
N ASN A 21 -7.37 -1.13 9.15
CA ASN A 21 -7.89 0.23 9.12
C ASN A 21 -7.54 0.91 7.79
N GLY A 22 -8.04 2.11 7.61
CA GLY A 22 -7.68 2.97 6.50
C GLY A 22 -8.00 2.39 5.13
N ILE A 23 -7.09 2.58 4.19
CA ILE A 23 -7.25 2.10 2.82
C ILE A 23 -7.40 0.58 2.80
N GLY A 24 -6.57 -0.12 3.60
CA GLY A 24 -6.61 -1.58 3.66
C GLY A 24 -7.99 -2.09 4.08
N ARG A 25 -8.61 -1.45 5.08
CA ARG A 25 -9.95 -1.84 5.50
C ARG A 25 -10.96 -1.62 4.37
N GLY A 26 -10.82 -0.53 3.62
CA GLY A 26 -11.69 -0.29 2.46
C GLY A 26 -11.54 -1.39 1.41
N ILE A 27 -10.30 -1.82 1.17
CA ILE A 27 -10.03 -2.93 0.25
C ILE A 27 -10.68 -4.22 0.76
N VAL A 28 -10.53 -4.51 2.06
CA VAL A 28 -11.15 -5.71 2.67
C VAL A 28 -12.66 -5.69 2.45
N ARG A 29 -13.29 -4.54 2.73
CA ARG A 29 -14.74 -4.41 2.52
C ARG A 29 -15.12 -4.63 1.06
N GLY A 30 -14.37 -4.03 0.13
CA GLY A 30 -14.63 -4.21 -1.30
C GLY A 30 -14.51 -5.67 -1.75
N LEU A 31 -13.51 -6.37 -1.23
CA LEU A 31 -13.33 -7.79 -1.54
C LEU A 31 -14.49 -8.62 -1.01
N LEU A 32 -14.90 -8.37 0.23
CA LEU A 32 -16.04 -9.11 0.82
C LEU A 32 -17.32 -8.86 0.03
N GLU A 33 -17.58 -7.61 -0.35
CA GLU A 33 -18.76 -7.26 -1.14
C GLU A 33 -18.75 -7.96 -2.50
N ALA A 34 -17.56 -8.17 -3.06
CA ALA A 34 -17.41 -8.85 -4.35
C ALA A 34 -17.43 -10.37 -4.22
N GLY A 35 -17.54 -10.91 -3.01
CA GLY A 35 -17.71 -12.33 -2.81
C GLY A 35 -16.45 -13.10 -2.42
N ALA A 36 -15.36 -12.42 -2.11
CA ALA A 36 -14.12 -13.08 -1.70
C ALA A 36 -14.16 -13.50 -0.24
N THR A 37 -13.36 -14.49 0.09
CA THR A 37 -12.97 -14.79 1.48
C THR A 37 -11.66 -14.04 1.73
N VAL A 38 -11.58 -13.32 2.85
CA VAL A 38 -10.46 -12.40 3.09
C VAL A 38 -9.74 -12.77 4.38
N VAL A 39 -8.42 -12.87 4.31
CA VAL A 39 -7.56 -12.94 5.49
C VAL A 39 -6.94 -11.55 5.68
N VAL A 40 -7.27 -10.92 6.79
CA VAL A 40 -6.77 -9.59 7.13
C VAL A 40 -5.51 -9.75 7.96
N ALA A 41 -4.41 -9.14 7.52
CA ALA A 41 -3.15 -9.18 8.24
C ALA A 41 -2.84 -7.78 8.77
N ASP A 42 -2.56 -7.65 10.05
CA ASP A 42 -2.23 -6.36 10.63
C ASP A 42 -1.37 -6.57 11.88
N ILE A 43 -0.59 -5.56 12.22
CA ILE A 43 0.28 -5.65 13.39
C ILE A 43 -0.46 -5.34 14.70
N GLU A 44 -1.62 -4.65 14.63
CA GLU A 44 -2.35 -4.20 15.81
C GLU A 44 -3.50 -5.16 16.13
N GLN A 45 -3.31 -5.98 17.15
CA GLN A 45 -4.29 -7.00 17.55
C GLN A 45 -5.69 -6.42 17.81
N ASP A 46 -5.76 -5.33 18.60
CA ASP A 46 -7.06 -4.78 18.99
C ASP A 46 -7.82 -4.22 17.79
N VAL A 47 -7.13 -3.51 16.90
CA VAL A 47 -7.74 -2.95 15.70
C VAL A 47 -8.17 -4.06 14.76
N LEU A 48 -7.34 -5.09 14.62
CA LEU A 48 -7.64 -6.26 13.81
C LEU A 48 -8.91 -6.96 14.31
N ASP A 49 -8.99 -7.22 15.61
CA ASP A 49 -10.14 -7.90 16.20
C ASP A 49 -11.42 -7.09 16.00
N THR A 50 -11.35 -5.77 16.18
CA THR A 50 -12.50 -4.89 15.99
C THR A 50 -13.00 -4.92 14.54
N THR A 51 -12.08 -4.81 13.58
CA THR A 51 -12.43 -4.81 12.16
C THR A 51 -13.02 -6.16 11.73
N VAL A 52 -12.39 -7.26 12.15
CA VAL A 52 -12.89 -8.60 11.80
C VAL A 52 -14.30 -8.79 12.37
N ALA A 53 -14.53 -8.42 13.63
CA ALA A 53 -15.85 -8.56 14.22
C ALA A 53 -16.90 -7.72 13.49
N ALA A 54 -16.55 -6.47 13.15
CA ALA A 54 -17.50 -5.56 12.48
C ALA A 54 -17.88 -6.08 11.09
N LEU A 55 -16.90 -6.52 10.31
CA LEU A 55 -17.15 -6.95 8.94
C LEU A 55 -17.74 -8.36 8.88
N SER A 56 -17.44 -9.20 9.88
CA SER A 56 -18.00 -10.54 9.96
C SER A 56 -19.53 -10.52 10.14
N ALA A 57 -20.06 -9.45 10.74
CA ALA A 57 -21.51 -9.34 10.96
C ALA A 57 -22.31 -9.43 9.65
N ASN A 58 -21.78 -8.83 8.57
CA ASN A 58 -22.44 -8.85 7.26
C ASN A 58 -21.87 -9.91 6.32
N HIS A 59 -20.75 -10.53 6.69
CA HIS A 59 -20.06 -11.51 5.84
C HIS A 59 -19.60 -12.69 6.70
N PRO A 60 -20.55 -13.40 7.33
CA PRO A 60 -20.17 -14.48 8.26
C PRO A 60 -19.38 -15.58 7.57
N GLY A 61 -18.29 -15.99 8.23
CA GLY A 61 -17.46 -17.08 7.73
C GLY A 61 -16.50 -16.70 6.61
N ARG A 62 -16.49 -15.44 6.16
CA ARG A 62 -15.65 -15.04 5.02
C ARG A 62 -14.52 -14.08 5.37
N ILE A 63 -14.31 -13.81 6.66
CA ILE A 63 -13.21 -12.94 7.08
C ILE A 63 -12.55 -13.52 8.33
N THR A 64 -11.23 -13.56 8.33
CA THR A 64 -10.43 -13.91 9.50
C THR A 64 -9.26 -12.92 9.61
N GLY A 65 -8.65 -12.86 10.79
CA GLY A 65 -7.52 -11.97 11.03
C GLY A 65 -6.30 -12.74 11.51
N VAL A 66 -5.11 -12.30 11.08
CA VAL A 66 -3.83 -12.86 11.54
C VAL A 66 -2.91 -11.70 11.90
N VAL A 67 -2.44 -11.67 13.15
CA VAL A 67 -1.46 -10.65 13.55
C VAL A 67 -0.18 -10.89 12.75
N THR A 68 0.28 -9.86 12.05
CA THR A 68 1.41 -9.98 11.13
C THR A 68 2.27 -8.75 11.19
N ASN A 69 3.57 -8.97 11.33
CA ASN A 69 4.58 -7.91 11.25
C ASN A 69 5.29 -8.05 9.92
N VAL A 70 4.99 -7.17 8.95
CA VAL A 70 5.51 -7.32 7.59
C VAL A 70 7.03 -7.11 7.50
N ILE A 71 7.64 -6.47 8.50
CA ILE A 71 9.11 -6.32 8.47
C ILE A 71 9.85 -7.60 8.86
N ASP A 72 9.12 -8.58 9.39
CA ASP A 72 9.68 -9.87 9.81
C ASP A 72 9.27 -10.93 8.79
N ASP A 73 10.22 -11.41 8.00
CA ASP A 73 9.93 -12.40 6.98
C ASP A 73 9.36 -13.70 7.55
N ALA A 74 9.75 -14.07 8.78
CA ALA A 74 9.14 -15.23 9.42
C ALA A 74 7.64 -15.00 9.68
N SER A 75 7.26 -13.77 9.99
CA SER A 75 5.85 -13.43 10.21
C SER A 75 5.04 -13.48 8.90
N THR A 76 5.59 -13.00 7.79
CA THR A 76 4.90 -13.09 6.50
C THR A 76 4.85 -14.53 5.99
N ASP A 77 5.90 -15.33 6.25
CA ASP A 77 5.87 -16.77 5.93
C ASP A 77 4.78 -17.48 6.74
N ALA A 78 4.67 -17.16 8.04
CA ALA A 78 3.61 -17.74 8.88
C ALA A 78 2.22 -17.35 8.39
N LEU A 79 2.07 -16.12 7.90
CA LEU A 79 0.80 -15.67 7.30
C LEU A 79 0.47 -16.52 6.08
N ALA A 80 1.44 -16.72 5.17
CA ALA A 80 1.21 -17.52 3.98
C ALA A 80 0.87 -18.97 4.35
N ASP A 81 1.61 -19.54 5.31
CA ASP A 81 1.32 -20.89 5.79
C ASP A 81 -0.12 -21.01 6.32
N HIS A 82 -0.55 -20.02 7.09
CA HIS A 82 -1.91 -20.01 7.63
C HIS A 82 -2.95 -19.92 6.51
N VAL A 83 -2.73 -19.06 5.53
CA VAL A 83 -3.68 -18.89 4.42
C VAL A 83 -3.81 -20.19 3.64
N TYR A 84 -2.71 -20.84 3.31
CA TYR A 84 -2.75 -22.07 2.53
C TYR A 84 -3.30 -23.24 3.36
N ALA A 85 -3.02 -23.27 4.66
CA ALA A 85 -3.59 -24.32 5.51
C ALA A 85 -5.10 -24.15 5.72
N THR A 86 -5.60 -22.97 5.79
CA THR A 86 -7.01 -22.69 6.10
C THR A 86 -7.89 -22.32 4.90
N UNK A 87 -7.38 -21.49 3.92
CA UNK A 87 -8.04 -21.12 2.85
C UNK A 87 -7.73 -21.84 1.73
N GLY A 88 -6.64 -22.64 1.61
CA GLY A 88 -6.16 -23.56 0.59
C GLY A 88 -5.55 -22.91 -0.64
N ARG A 89 -5.61 -21.60 -0.78
CA ARG A 89 -5.13 -20.87 -1.93
C ARG A 89 -5.06 -19.38 -1.61
N CYS A 90 -4.38 -18.60 -2.46
CA CYS A 90 -4.38 -17.13 -2.41
C CYS A 90 -4.51 -16.64 -3.85
N ASN A 91 -5.58 -15.92 -4.13
CA ASN A 91 -5.83 -15.34 -5.47
C ASN A 91 -5.56 -13.85 -5.56
N UNK A 92 -5.68 -12.89 -4.56
CA UNK A 92 -5.45 -11.63 -4.57
C UNK A 92 -4.69 -11.42 -3.44
N LEU A 93 -3.40 -10.91 -3.53
CA LEU A 93 -2.53 -10.44 -2.45
C LEU A 93 -2.40 -8.93 -2.55
N PHE A 94 -2.84 -8.23 -1.53
CA PHE A 94 -2.70 -6.76 -1.46
C PHE A 94 -1.63 -6.45 -0.42
N ASN A 95 -0.43 -6.07 -0.87
CA ASN A 95 0.64 -5.60 0.00
C ASN A 95 0.41 -4.11 0.26
N ASN A 96 -0.35 -3.81 1.31
CA ASN A 96 -0.83 -2.46 1.58
C ASN A 96 -0.30 -1.87 2.89
N ALA A 97 0.32 -2.66 3.75
CA ALA A 97 0.84 -2.15 5.03
C ALA A 97 1.82 -0.99 4.80
N GLY A 98 1.68 0.07 5.55
CA GLY A 98 2.55 1.24 5.38
C GLY A 98 2.62 2.10 6.61
N VAL A 99 3.62 2.96 6.63
CA VAL A 99 3.84 3.93 7.70
C VAL A 99 4.31 5.25 7.09
N GLY A 100 4.15 6.34 7.84
CA GLY A 100 4.82 7.59 7.49
C GLY A 100 6.29 7.50 7.88
N SER A 101 7.09 8.46 7.41
CA SER A 101 8.52 8.45 7.66
C SER A 101 8.95 9.25 8.90
N GLY A 102 8.01 9.57 9.76
CA GLY A 102 8.33 10.41 10.92
C GLY A 102 8.36 11.90 10.59
N GLY A 103 7.76 12.29 9.49
CA GLY A 103 7.63 13.70 9.10
C GLY A 103 8.53 14.09 7.95
N GLY A 104 8.29 15.30 7.48
CA GLY A 104 9.07 15.87 6.38
C GLY A 104 10.36 16.49 6.86
N GLY A 105 10.97 17.27 5.98
CA GLY A 105 12.16 18.04 6.32
C GLY A 105 13.35 17.69 5.45
N ARG A 106 14.45 18.31 5.78
CA ARG A 106 15.67 18.15 4.98
C ARG A 106 16.29 16.78 5.24
N MET A 107 16.77 16.14 4.18
CA MET A 107 17.31 14.79 4.25
C MET A 107 18.45 14.69 5.28
N TRP A 108 19.27 15.71 5.40
CA TRP A 108 20.42 15.70 6.31
C TRP A 108 20.02 15.88 7.78
N THR A 109 18.76 16.15 8.07
CA THR A 109 18.28 16.25 9.46
C THR A 109 17.61 14.96 9.93
N HIS A 110 17.46 13.97 9.06
CA HIS A 110 16.94 12.68 9.46
C HIS A 110 18.05 11.84 10.08
N GLU A 111 17.66 10.82 10.85
CA GLU A 111 18.66 9.88 11.38
C GLU A 111 18.46 8.51 10.74
N PRO A 112 19.49 7.63 10.82
CA PRO A 112 19.41 6.34 10.14
C PRO A 112 18.16 5.52 10.46
N ASN A 113 17.65 5.59 11.69
CA ASN A 113 16.48 4.80 12.06
C ASN A 113 15.20 5.31 11.39
N ASP A 114 15.13 6.58 10.97
CA ASP A 114 14.00 7.06 10.15
C ASP A 114 13.95 6.30 8.83
N TRP A 115 15.10 6.15 8.19
CA TRP A 115 15.22 5.41 6.93
C TRP A 115 14.94 3.92 7.14
N ARG A 116 15.56 3.34 8.17
CA ARG A 116 15.40 1.90 8.44
C ARG A 116 13.96 1.52 8.65
N TRP A 117 13.25 2.29 9.47
CA TRP A 117 11.85 1.98 9.74
C TRP A 117 11.00 2.12 8.48
N CYS A 118 11.11 3.23 7.79
CA CYS A 118 10.30 3.49 6.59
C CYS A 118 10.53 2.42 5.53
N TYR A 119 11.80 2.11 5.24
CA TYR A 119 12.14 1.10 4.24
C TYR A 119 11.77 -0.30 4.70
N SER A 120 11.92 -0.59 5.98
CA SER A 120 11.55 -1.92 6.49
C SER A 120 10.07 -2.21 6.27
N VAL A 121 9.23 -1.26 6.44
CA VAL A 121 7.79 -1.45 6.23
C VAL A 121 7.40 -1.26 4.76
N UNK A 122 7.74 -0.22 4.25
CA UNK A 122 7.26 0.12 3.04
C UNK A 122 7.81 -0.63 1.98
N VAL A 123 9.15 -0.90 1.95
CA VAL A 123 9.82 -1.62 0.88
C VAL A 123 9.99 -3.09 1.22
N PHE A 124 10.68 -3.39 2.32
CA PHE A 124 10.93 -4.78 2.68
C PHE A 124 9.64 -5.52 3.03
N GLY A 125 8.65 -4.82 3.61
CA GLY A 125 7.36 -5.46 3.87
C GLY A 125 6.67 -5.92 2.60
N VAL A 126 6.74 -5.11 1.53
CA VAL A 126 6.20 -5.52 0.23
C VAL A 126 7.01 -6.71 -0.33
N ALA A 127 8.33 -6.61 -0.27
CA ALA A 127 9.19 -7.69 -0.76
C ALA A 127 8.94 -8.99 0.00
N ASN A 128 8.77 -8.91 1.33
CA ASN A 128 8.46 -10.09 2.14
C ASN A 128 7.15 -10.73 1.72
N GLY A 129 6.11 -9.92 1.47
CA GLY A 129 4.84 -10.43 0.99
C GLY A 129 4.99 -11.17 -0.34
N VAL A 130 5.73 -10.55 -1.27
CA VAL A 130 6.00 -11.18 -2.58
C VAL A 130 6.73 -12.51 -2.39
N MET A 131 7.79 -12.52 -1.58
CA MET A 131 8.57 -13.74 -1.37
C MET A 131 7.79 -14.84 -0.67
N SER A 132 6.91 -14.47 0.28
CA SER A 132 6.14 -15.47 1.01
C SER A 132 5.00 -16.07 0.19
N PHE A 133 4.43 -15.32 -0.77
CA PHE A 133 3.20 -15.74 -1.44
C PHE A 133 3.36 -16.10 -2.91
N VAL A 134 4.21 -15.41 -3.68
CA VAL A 134 4.15 -15.53 -5.13
C VAL A 134 4.53 -16.93 -5.59
N GLY A 135 5.53 -17.52 -5.01
CA GLY A 135 5.84 -18.92 -5.32
C GLY A 135 4.63 -19.84 -5.11
N UNK A 136 3.92 -19.59 -4.08
CA UNK A 136 2.87 -20.34 -3.79
C UNK A 136 1.81 -20.19 -4.69
N MET A 137 1.61 -18.95 -5.14
CA MET A 137 0.58 -18.64 -6.13
C MET A 137 0.87 -19.29 -7.49
N LEU A 138 2.11 -19.21 -7.93
CA LEU A 138 2.53 -19.81 -9.19
C LEU A 138 2.38 -21.35 -9.19
N GLU A 139 2.77 -21.99 -8.11
CA GLU A 139 2.70 -23.44 -8.00
C GLU A 139 1.26 -23.96 -8.09
N SER A 140 0.30 -23.20 -7.57
CA SER A 140 -1.09 -23.63 -7.57
C SER A 140 -1.69 -23.69 -8.98
N GLY A 141 -1.17 -22.93 -9.92
CA GLY A 141 -1.75 -22.82 -11.26
C GLY A 141 -3.07 -22.08 -11.32
N GLU A 142 -3.54 -21.54 -10.22
CA GLU A 142 -4.81 -20.79 -10.19
C GLU A 142 -4.61 -19.35 -10.62
N PRO A 143 -5.65 -18.68 -11.13
CA PRO A 143 -5.58 -17.26 -11.39
C PRO A 143 -5.19 -16.49 -10.14
N GLY A 144 -4.27 -15.53 -10.28
CA GLY A 144 -3.81 -14.76 -9.14
C GLY A 144 -3.39 -13.36 -9.54
N HIS A 145 -3.37 -12.47 -8.55
CA HIS A 145 -2.97 -11.09 -8.80
C HIS A 145 -2.39 -10.47 -7.53
N VAL A 146 -1.28 -9.78 -7.68
CA VAL A 146 -0.62 -9.06 -6.59
C VAL A 146 -0.83 -7.57 -6.80
N VAL A 147 -1.27 -6.86 -5.78
CA VAL A 147 -1.40 -5.40 -5.82
C VAL A 147 -0.50 -4.81 -4.75
N ASN A 148 0.48 -4.01 -5.18
CA ASN A 148 1.38 -3.34 -4.24
C ASN A 148 1.02 -1.86 -4.18
N THR A 149 0.89 -1.31 -2.97
CA THR A 149 0.49 0.08 -2.77
C THR A 149 1.71 1.00 -2.78
N SER A 150 1.79 1.85 -3.79
CA SER A 150 2.78 2.92 -3.88
C SER A 150 2.12 4.22 -3.39
N SER A 151 2.52 5.35 -3.94
CA SER A 151 1.95 6.66 -3.58
C SER A 151 2.27 7.65 -4.70
N GLY A 152 1.39 8.57 -4.96
CA GLY A 152 1.73 9.72 -5.80
C GLY A 152 2.93 10.52 -5.26
N UNK A 153 3.12 10.49 -4.15
CA UNK A 153 4.10 11.05 -3.51
C UNK A 153 5.28 10.27 -3.56
N GLY A 154 6.04 10.25 -4.46
CA GLY A 154 7.28 9.51 -4.70
C GLY A 154 7.18 8.49 -5.83
N GLY A 155 6.06 7.84 -5.97
CA GLY A 155 5.94 6.74 -6.93
C GLY A 155 6.10 7.14 -8.38
N PHE A 156 5.77 8.39 -8.72
CA PHE A 156 5.96 8.92 -10.08
C PHE A 156 7.12 9.92 -10.14
N ALA A 157 7.38 10.66 -9.05
CA ALA A 157 8.40 11.70 -9.04
C ALA A 157 8.75 12.05 -7.59
N PRO A 158 9.95 12.55 -7.33
CA PRO A 158 10.35 12.85 -5.96
C PRO A 158 9.55 13.98 -5.34
N VAL A 159 9.47 13.96 -4.01
CA VAL A 159 8.89 15.03 -3.20
C VAL A 159 10.01 15.50 -2.27
N PRO A 160 10.61 16.68 -2.51
CA PRO A 160 11.84 17.08 -1.80
C PRO A 160 11.74 17.06 -0.27
N ASN A 161 10.63 17.53 0.29
CA ASN A 161 10.52 17.59 1.75
C ASN A 161 9.93 16.33 2.37
N ALA A 162 9.85 15.24 1.60
CA ALA A 162 9.41 13.94 2.08
C ALA A 162 10.30 12.85 1.48
N ALA A 163 11.61 13.08 1.44
CA ALA A 163 12.53 12.24 0.66
C ALA A 163 12.54 10.78 1.13
N VAL A 164 12.47 10.54 2.44
CA VAL A 164 12.52 9.17 2.96
C VAL A 164 11.28 8.40 2.48
N TYR A 165 10.10 8.95 2.71
CA TYR A 165 8.85 8.32 2.28
C TYR A 165 8.79 8.20 0.75
N ALA A 166 9.07 9.31 0.05
CA ALA A 166 8.93 9.35 -1.41
C ALA A 166 9.86 8.32 -2.08
N SER A 167 11.11 8.21 -1.60
CA SER A 167 12.03 7.24 -2.20
C SER A 167 11.58 5.80 -1.92
N SER A 168 10.99 5.53 -0.76
CA SER A 168 10.47 4.19 -0.49
C SER A 168 9.33 3.85 -1.44
N LYS A 169 8.47 4.82 -1.77
CA LYS A 169 7.37 4.57 -2.70
C LYS A 169 7.85 4.48 -4.15
N ALA A 170 8.92 5.18 -4.50
CA ALA A 170 9.58 4.99 -5.79
C ALA A 170 10.13 3.56 -5.91
N ALA A 171 10.71 3.04 -4.84
CA ALA A 171 11.19 1.66 -4.80
C ALA A 171 10.04 0.68 -5.02
N VAL A 172 8.89 0.91 -4.38
CA VAL A 172 7.71 0.04 -4.57
C VAL A 172 7.23 0.09 -6.02
N SER A 173 7.18 1.28 -6.63
CA SER A 173 6.78 1.38 -8.04
C SER A 173 7.73 0.57 -8.93
N CYS A 174 9.04 0.70 -8.69
CA CYS A 174 10.05 0.01 -9.49
C CYS A 174 9.96 -1.51 -9.32
N LEU A 175 9.92 -1.99 -8.08
CA LEU A 175 9.90 -3.44 -7.85
C LEU A 175 8.59 -4.07 -8.34
N THR A 176 7.49 -3.33 -8.29
CA THR A 176 6.23 -3.87 -8.78
C THR A 176 6.24 -4.01 -10.29
N GLU A 177 6.82 -3.05 -10.99
CA GLU A 177 6.96 -3.15 -12.45
C GLU A 177 7.86 -4.33 -12.83
N ALA A 178 8.97 -4.51 -12.11
CA ALA A 178 9.83 -5.67 -12.33
C ALA A 178 9.06 -6.97 -12.09
N LEU A 179 8.31 -7.04 -11.01
CA LEU A 179 7.50 -8.22 -10.70
C LEU A 179 6.50 -8.51 -11.82
N ALA A 180 5.80 -7.48 -12.30
CA ALA A 180 4.82 -7.66 -13.37
C ALA A 180 5.46 -8.23 -14.63
N HIS A 181 6.65 -7.75 -15.00
CA HIS A 181 7.38 -8.29 -16.16
C HIS A 181 7.80 -9.74 -15.93
N GLN A 182 8.30 -10.06 -14.75
CA GLN A 182 8.71 -11.44 -14.41
C GLN A 182 7.52 -12.38 -14.47
N LEU A 183 6.38 -11.95 -13.92
CA LEU A 183 5.17 -12.78 -13.95
C LEU A 183 4.69 -12.99 -15.38
N ALA A 184 4.78 -11.97 -16.23
CA ALA A 184 4.39 -12.11 -17.64
C ALA A 184 5.24 -13.14 -18.37
N GLU A 185 6.52 -13.30 -17.97
CA GLU A 185 7.39 -14.32 -18.56
C GLU A 185 7.09 -15.72 -18.04
N ASP A 186 6.69 -15.84 -16.77
CA ASP A 186 6.61 -17.12 -16.08
C ASP A 186 5.20 -17.67 -15.92
N SER A 187 4.15 -16.88 -16.19
CA SER A 187 2.79 -17.30 -15.91
C SER A 187 1.80 -16.75 -16.95
N GLU A 188 0.75 -17.49 -17.18
CA GLU A 188 -0.38 -17.05 -18.01
C GLU A 188 -1.59 -16.70 -17.15
N VAL A 189 -1.50 -16.86 -15.81
CA VAL A 189 -2.66 -16.66 -14.93
C VAL A 189 -2.37 -15.74 -13.74
N VAL A 190 -1.11 -15.40 -13.45
CA VAL A 190 -0.76 -14.54 -12.31
C VAL A 190 -0.15 -13.24 -12.83
N GLY A 191 -0.65 -12.12 -12.32
CA GLY A 191 -0.14 -10.81 -12.69
C GLY A 191 0.01 -9.89 -11.50
N ALA A 192 0.38 -8.65 -11.76
CA ALA A 192 0.58 -7.66 -10.69
C ALA A 192 0.14 -6.28 -11.15
N SER A 193 -0.25 -5.46 -10.17
CA SER A 193 -0.61 -4.06 -10.36
C SER A 193 0.08 -3.19 -9.31
N VAL A 194 0.32 -1.94 -9.67
CA VAL A 194 0.76 -0.93 -8.71
C VAL A 194 -0.40 0.03 -8.44
N PHE A 195 -0.66 0.30 -7.17
CA PHE A 195 -1.79 1.12 -6.74
C PHE A 195 -1.27 2.45 -6.18
N TYR A 196 -1.83 3.54 -6.68
CA TYR A 196 -1.53 4.90 -6.24
C TYR A 196 -2.80 5.49 -5.64
N PRO A 197 -2.95 5.48 -4.30
CA PRO A 197 -4.15 6.05 -3.68
C PRO A 197 -4.33 7.52 -4.02
N SER A 198 -5.55 7.95 -4.25
CA SER A 198 -5.88 9.33 -4.60
C SER A 198 -7.31 9.65 -4.19
N GLY A 199 -7.71 10.91 -4.33
CA GLY A 199 -9.10 11.30 -4.10
C GLY A 199 -9.31 12.21 -2.91
N GLY A 200 -8.25 12.77 -2.38
CA GLY A 200 -8.36 13.74 -1.29
C GLY A 200 -7.59 13.34 -0.04
N LEU A 201 -7.83 14.06 1.02
CA LEU A 201 -7.20 13.78 2.32
C LEU A 201 -7.76 12.46 2.85
N MET A 202 -6.87 11.57 3.26
CA MET A 202 -7.25 10.22 3.68
C MET A 202 -7.14 10.05 5.18
N ASP A 203 -8.26 9.68 5.81
CA ASP A 203 -8.29 9.41 7.24
C ASP A 203 -7.77 8.00 7.49
N THR A 204 -6.46 7.89 7.60
CA THR A 204 -5.81 6.59 7.74
C THR A 204 -4.89 6.57 8.96
N GLY A 205 -4.53 5.38 9.40
CA GLY A 205 -3.58 5.20 10.49
C GLY A 205 -2.17 5.71 10.19
N LEU A 206 -1.91 6.14 8.95
CA LEU A 206 -0.62 6.69 8.57
C LEU A 206 -0.29 7.95 9.37
N PHE A 207 -1.29 8.76 9.71
CA PHE A 207 -1.10 9.99 10.49
C PHE A 207 -0.51 9.72 11.87
N THR A 208 -0.77 8.56 12.44
CA THR A 208 -0.28 8.20 13.78
C THR A 208 0.55 6.91 13.73
N SER A 209 1.17 6.63 12.59
CA SER A 209 1.89 5.36 12.41
C SER A 209 3.07 5.19 13.36
N TYR A 210 3.62 6.29 13.90
CA TYR A 210 4.72 6.24 14.87
C TYR A 210 4.39 5.35 16.08
N ARG A 211 3.11 5.13 16.39
CA ARG A 211 2.72 4.27 17.50
C ARG A 211 3.17 2.82 17.32
N ASN A 212 3.43 2.42 16.09
CA ASN A 212 3.89 1.06 15.76
C ASN A 212 5.38 1.01 15.46
N ARG A 213 6.11 2.10 15.70
CA ARG A 213 7.55 2.14 15.45
C ARG A 213 8.26 1.24 16.46
N PRO A 214 9.04 0.24 15.99
CA PRO A 214 9.73 -0.67 16.92
C PRO A 214 10.72 0.08 17.80
N THR A 215 10.89 -0.38 19.05
CA THR A 215 11.82 0.22 20.00
C THR A 215 13.24 0.29 19.43
N GLU A 216 13.67 -0.76 18.75
CA GLU A 216 15.02 -0.82 18.16
C GLU A 216 15.19 0.15 16.98
N LEU A 217 14.10 0.71 16.45
CA LEU A 217 14.16 1.67 15.36
C LEU A 217 13.74 3.08 15.80
N GLU A 218 13.62 3.32 17.12
CA GLU A 218 13.32 4.65 17.63
C GLU A 218 14.44 5.63 17.32
N ARG A 219 14.12 6.91 17.31
CA ARG A 219 15.12 7.94 17.12
C ARG A 219 16.09 7.94 18.30
N VAL A 220 17.37 8.02 17.99
CA VAL A 220 18.44 7.96 18.99
C VAL A 220 18.83 9.34 19.49
N ARG A 221 18.79 10.34 18.61
CA ARG A 221 19.29 11.69 18.91
C ARG A 221 18.32 12.56 19.68
N GLY A 222 17.17 12.04 20.02
CA GLY A 222 16.14 12.83 20.68
C GLY A 222 15.60 13.89 19.75
N GLY A 223 14.85 14.80 20.31
CA GLY A 223 14.16 15.74 19.47
C GLY A 223 13.02 15.06 18.77
N THR A 224 11.95 15.66 18.85
CA THR A 224 10.78 15.27 18.17
C THR A 224 11.08 15.24 16.67
N GLY A 225 11.22 14.08 16.13
CA GLY A 225 10.76 13.92 14.81
C GLY A 225 9.40 14.62 14.87
N ARG A 226 9.12 15.58 14.01
CA ARG A 226 7.89 16.32 14.00
C ARG A 226 6.74 15.44 14.42
N THR A 227 6.06 15.82 15.46
CA THR A 227 4.79 15.25 15.81
C THR A 227 3.96 15.23 14.53
N SER A 228 3.72 14.08 14.02
CA SER A 228 2.84 13.93 12.89
C SER A 228 1.48 14.48 13.32
N MET A 229 0.96 15.42 12.56
CA MET A 229 -0.39 15.92 12.79
C MET A 229 -1.38 14.77 12.64
N THR A 230 -2.38 14.76 13.50
CA THR A 230 -3.50 13.85 13.29
C THR A 230 -4.30 14.29 12.07
N PHE A 231 -5.14 13.40 11.57
CA PHE A 231 -6.06 13.74 10.47
C PHE A 231 -6.87 15.00 10.81
N THR A 232 -7.41 15.05 12.03
CA THR A 232 -8.23 16.18 12.48
C THR A 232 -7.42 17.48 12.48
N GLN A 233 -6.18 17.42 12.96
CA GLN A 233 -5.29 18.58 12.97
C GLN A 233 -4.96 19.06 11.55
N MET A 234 -4.69 18.15 10.64
CA MET A 234 -4.42 18.48 9.24
C MET A 234 -5.65 19.15 8.59
N LYS A 235 -6.80 18.59 8.83
CA LYS A 235 -8.04 19.13 8.30
C LYS A 235 -8.30 20.57 8.78
N UNK A 236 -7.93 20.75 9.89
CA UNK A 236 -8.10 21.97 10.48
C UNK A 236 -7.22 22.99 9.98
N LEU A 237 -5.99 22.57 9.78
CA LEU A 237 -4.99 23.43 9.19
C LEU A 237 -5.40 23.87 7.77
N LEU A 238 -5.78 23.00 6.98
CA LEU A 238 -6.23 23.29 5.62
C LEU A 238 -7.47 24.18 5.60
N UNK A 239 -8.26 23.98 6.51
CA UNK A 239 -9.37 24.72 6.63
C UNK A 239 -9.09 26.10 7.01
N UNK A 240 -8.22 26.22 7.70
CA UNK A 240 -7.85 27.41 8.13
C UNK A 240 -7.16 28.19 7.15
N ALA A 241 -6.40 27.56 6.19
CA ALA A 241 -5.67 28.17 5.07
C ALA A 241 -6.58 28.53 3.90
N GLY A 242 -7.87 28.44 4.07
CA GLY A 242 -8.85 28.79 3.03
C GLY A 242 -8.96 27.75 1.93
N ARG A 243 -8.53 26.51 2.19
CA ARG A 243 -8.56 25.45 1.20
C ARG A 243 -9.77 24.56 1.43
N GLU A 244 -10.46 24.23 0.34
CA GLU A 244 -11.51 23.24 0.38
C GLU A 244 -10.88 21.87 0.61
N VAL A 245 -11.33 21.18 1.67
CA VAL A 245 -10.77 19.87 2.01
C VAL A 245 -11.73 18.79 1.50
N LYS A 246 -11.31 18.10 0.45
CA LYS A 246 -12.00 16.90 -0.01
C LYS A 246 -11.45 15.72 0.78
N VAL A 247 -12.33 14.98 1.44
CA VAL A 247 -11.94 13.78 2.20
C VAL A 247 -12.25 12.56 1.34
N ALA A 248 -11.27 11.69 1.18
CA ALA A 248 -11.43 10.50 0.36
C ALA A 248 -12.42 9.52 1.02
N ASP A 249 -13.29 8.92 0.22
CA ASP A 249 -14.17 7.84 0.66
C ASP A 249 -13.38 6.53 0.52
N LEU A 250 -12.90 6.00 1.63
CA LEU A 250 -12.02 4.83 1.62
C LEU A 250 -12.75 3.56 1.18
N ASP A 251 -14.05 3.45 1.46
CA ASP A 251 -14.82 2.29 1.01
C ASP A 251 -15.02 2.32 -0.51
N GLU A 252 -15.28 3.50 -1.07
CA GLU A 252 -15.39 3.65 -2.53
C GLU A 252 -14.04 3.36 -3.17
N MET A 253 -12.95 3.85 -2.57
CA MET A 253 -11.60 3.58 -3.06
C MET A 253 -11.32 2.07 -3.07
N GLY A 254 -11.70 1.37 -2.01
CA GLY A 254 -11.50 -0.07 -1.93
C GLY A 254 -12.26 -0.81 -3.02
N ARG A 255 -13.52 -0.46 -3.26
CA ARG A 255 -14.30 -1.08 -4.35
C ARG A 255 -13.65 -0.83 -5.71
N TRP A 256 -13.17 0.40 -5.92
CA TRP A 256 -12.50 0.77 -7.17
C TRP A 256 -11.22 -0.04 -7.38
N VAL A 257 -10.38 -0.15 -6.35
CA VAL A 257 -9.12 -0.90 -6.46
C VAL A 257 -9.38 -2.37 -6.76
N VAL A 258 -10.38 -2.96 -6.09
CA VAL A 258 -10.73 -4.37 -6.32
C VAL A 258 -11.17 -4.56 -7.77
N GLU A 259 -12.01 -3.67 -8.28
CA GLU A 259 -12.47 -3.77 -9.67
C GLU A 259 -11.31 -3.63 -10.66
N CYS A 260 -10.43 -2.65 -10.47
CA CYS A 260 -9.27 -2.46 -11.35
C CYS A 260 -8.35 -3.69 -11.33
N ALA A 261 -8.11 -4.24 -10.14
CA ALA A 261 -7.26 -5.43 -10.01
C ALA A 261 -7.90 -6.63 -10.71
N SER A 262 -9.21 -6.78 -10.58
CA SER A 262 -9.92 -7.88 -11.24
C SER A 262 -9.80 -7.80 -12.76
N GLN A 263 -9.75 -6.59 -13.31
CA GLN A 263 -9.57 -6.35 -14.74
C GLN A 263 -8.10 -6.39 -15.16
N ARG A 264 -7.18 -6.67 -14.23
CA ARG A 264 -5.74 -6.77 -14.50
C ARG A 264 -5.11 -5.45 -14.94
N GLN A 265 -5.71 -4.31 -14.56
CA GLN A 265 -5.15 -3.00 -14.87
C GLN A 265 -3.83 -2.83 -14.12
N TYR A 266 -2.72 -2.53 -14.85
CA TYR A 266 -1.41 -2.47 -14.18
C TYR A 266 -1.27 -1.23 -13.30
N VAL A 267 -1.53 -0.03 -13.85
CA VAL A 267 -1.47 1.21 -13.06
C VAL A 267 -2.86 1.50 -12.53
N ILE A 268 -3.04 1.34 -11.22
CA ILE A 268 -4.32 1.65 -10.58
C ILE A 268 -4.21 3.04 -9.97
N ALA A 269 -4.65 4.02 -10.73
CA ALA A 269 -4.53 5.43 -10.38
C ALA A 269 -5.62 6.24 -11.08
N ARG A 270 -6.00 7.37 -10.49
CA ARG A 270 -6.96 8.32 -11.08
C ARG A 270 -6.36 9.71 -11.11
N ASP A 271 -6.99 10.59 -11.91
CA ASP A 271 -6.67 12.01 -11.94
C ASP A 271 -5.20 12.25 -12.27
N LEU A 272 -4.74 11.61 -13.34
CA LEU A 272 -3.32 11.59 -13.69
C LEU A 272 -2.88 12.74 -14.61
N ASP A 273 -3.76 13.69 -14.96
CA ASP A 273 -3.43 14.71 -15.96
C ASP A 273 -2.18 15.51 -15.57
N THR A 274 -2.13 16.02 -14.32
CA THR A 274 -0.97 16.78 -13.87
C THR A 274 0.27 15.90 -13.72
N THR A 275 0.09 14.64 -13.33
CA THR A 275 1.19 13.69 -13.20
C THR A 275 1.80 13.39 -14.57
N ILE A 276 0.97 13.16 -15.58
CA ILE A 276 1.45 12.87 -16.93
C ILE A 276 2.21 14.09 -17.48
N ASP A 277 1.68 15.31 -17.27
CA ASP A 277 2.38 16.52 -17.67
C ASP A 277 3.74 16.62 -16.98
N LEU A 278 3.79 16.32 -15.68
CA LEU A 278 5.05 16.33 -14.93
C LEU A 278 6.04 15.32 -15.52
N LEU A 279 5.58 14.11 -15.83
CA LEU A 279 6.46 13.07 -16.38
C LEU A 279 7.03 13.51 -17.73
N HIS A 280 6.24 14.14 -18.60
CA HIS A 280 6.75 14.67 -19.87
C HIS A 280 7.82 15.74 -19.62
N ARG A 281 7.57 16.68 -18.70
CA ARG A 281 8.55 17.72 -18.39
C ARG A 281 9.83 17.14 -17.77
N ARG A 282 9.69 16.07 -16.98
CA ARG A 282 10.85 15.37 -16.44
C ARG A 282 11.68 14.72 -17.55
N ALA A 283 11.02 14.06 -18.50
CA ALA A 283 11.72 13.44 -19.63
C ALA A 283 12.47 14.51 -20.44
N ASP A 284 11.84 15.64 -20.71
CA ASP A 284 12.48 16.73 -21.46
C ASP A 284 13.71 17.26 -20.70
N ALA A 285 13.59 17.43 -19.37
CA ALA A 285 14.72 17.90 -18.58
C ALA A 285 15.88 16.91 -18.61
N ILE A 286 15.57 15.60 -18.52
CA ILE A 286 16.62 14.56 -18.59
C ILE A 286 17.31 14.59 -19.94
N ASP A 287 16.56 14.80 -21.02
CA ASP A 287 17.16 14.89 -22.36
C ASP A 287 18.17 16.04 -22.44
N ARG A 288 17.85 17.18 -21.80
CA ARG A 288 18.75 18.33 -21.74
C ARG A 288 19.85 18.20 -20.68
N ARG A 289 19.82 17.13 -19.87
CA ARG A 289 20.74 16.93 -18.73
C ARG A 289 20.51 17.92 -17.59
N ASP A 290 19.33 18.49 -17.51
CA ASP A 290 18.95 19.43 -16.44
C ASP A 290 18.33 18.68 -15.25
N LEU A 291 18.25 19.37 -14.09
CA LEU A 291 17.54 18.83 -12.92
C LEU A 291 16.04 18.72 -13.25
N PRO A 292 15.47 17.52 -13.22
CA PRO A 292 14.05 17.38 -13.55
C PRO A 292 13.15 18.05 -12.50
N PRO A 293 11.99 18.56 -12.92
CA PRO A 293 11.04 19.08 -11.94
C PRO A 293 10.51 17.98 -11.04
N HIS A 294 10.08 18.35 -9.86
CA HIS A 294 9.61 17.42 -8.85
C HIS A 294 8.11 17.55 -8.62
N HIS A 295 7.56 16.57 -7.92
CA HIS A 295 6.16 16.60 -7.54
C HIS A 295 5.97 17.63 -6.45
N GLN A 296 5.02 18.54 -6.63
CA GLN A 296 4.66 19.49 -5.58
C GLN A 296 3.48 18.92 -4.82
N MET A 297 3.68 18.72 -3.54
CA MET A 297 2.54 18.32 -2.72
C MET A 297 1.55 19.47 -2.76
N GLY A 298 0.38 19.20 -3.25
CA GLY A 298 -0.71 20.17 -3.17
C GLY A 298 -1.14 20.28 -1.72
N LEU A 299 -0.48 21.21 -1.01
CA LEU A 299 -0.93 21.54 0.34
C LEU A 299 -2.11 22.49 0.24
#